data_f4743cd8c0ba6e4996e06ebaff910122
#
_entry.id   f4743cd8c0ba6e4996e06ebaff910122
#
_cell.length_a   1.000
_cell.length_b   1.000
_cell.length_c   1.000
_cell.angle_alpha   90.00
_cell.angle_beta   90.00
_cell.angle_gamma   90.00
#
_symmetry.space_group_name_H-M   'P 1'
#
loop_
_entity.id
_entity.type
_entity.pdbx_description
1 polymer ?
#
loop_
_entity_poly.entity_id
_entity_poly.type
_entity_poly.pdbx_seq_one_letter_code
_entity_poly.pdbx_strand_id
1 'polypeptide(L)'
;MIGGSMAVDLKNRGFADRVVGVEADALHASAAKELGLVDEIVSYEECIAMSDMIVVAVPVSIAIRMIPDILDKVDRQVVTDVCSTKEKINDMVRYHPNRKNFVAAHPMAGTEYSGPWAALPGLFDGRAGIICNAEDSDMQAVELVKQMYDCLNMRVIYMRAAHHDMHTAYISHISHITSFALALTVLEKEKNEKNNI
;
A
#
# COMPACT_ATOMS: atom_id res chain seq x y z
N MET A 1 -1.37 -6.47 -6.27
CA MET A 1 -2.41 -5.59 -6.86
C MET A 1 -2.07 -4.11 -6.67
N ILE A 2 -2.17 -3.51 -5.46
CA ILE A 2 -1.91 -2.06 -5.25
C ILE A 2 -0.54 -1.63 -5.76
N GLY A 3 0.55 -2.29 -5.34
CA GLY A 3 1.90 -1.95 -5.80
C GLY A 3 2.06 -2.01 -7.32
N GLY A 4 1.54 -3.05 -7.98
CA GLY A 4 1.59 -3.17 -9.44
C GLY A 4 0.78 -2.10 -10.17
N SER A 5 -0.43 -1.78 -9.69
CA SER A 5 -1.24 -0.68 -10.25
C SER A 5 -0.53 0.67 -10.13
N MET A 6 0.06 0.93 -8.95
CA MET A 6 0.84 2.15 -8.71
C MET A 6 2.06 2.24 -9.63
N ALA A 7 2.81 1.14 -9.75
CA ALA A 7 4.00 1.06 -10.59
C ALA A 7 3.69 1.43 -12.05
N VAL A 8 2.64 0.84 -12.63
CA VAL A 8 2.21 1.12 -14.01
C VAL A 8 1.80 2.57 -14.18
N ASP A 9 0.97 3.09 -13.28
CA ASP A 9 0.48 4.47 -13.40
C ASP A 9 1.61 5.51 -13.24
N LEU A 10 2.51 5.32 -12.26
CA LEU A 10 3.63 6.23 -12.03
C LEU A 10 4.60 6.28 -13.21
N LYS A 11 4.83 5.13 -13.84
CA LYS A 11 5.66 5.05 -15.03
C LYS A 11 4.97 5.70 -16.26
N ASN A 12 3.72 5.34 -16.51
CA ASN A 12 2.96 5.84 -17.65
C ASN A 12 2.72 7.35 -17.60
N ARG A 13 2.65 7.92 -16.40
CA ARG A 13 2.42 9.36 -16.16
C ARG A 13 3.73 10.14 -15.97
N GLY A 14 4.89 9.50 -16.10
CA GLY A 14 6.20 10.16 -16.11
C GLY A 14 6.69 10.61 -14.72
N PHE A 15 6.18 10.02 -13.64
CA PHE A 15 6.72 10.26 -12.29
C PHE A 15 7.99 9.44 -12.04
N ALA A 16 8.03 8.20 -12.53
CA ALA A 16 9.17 7.31 -12.40
C ALA A 16 9.73 6.94 -13.78
N ASP A 17 11.02 7.15 -13.99
CA ASP A 17 11.72 6.72 -15.21
C ASP A 17 11.89 5.19 -15.23
N ARG A 18 12.09 4.60 -14.05
CA ARG A 18 12.29 3.16 -13.87
C ARG A 18 11.60 2.68 -12.61
N VAL A 19 10.95 1.52 -12.70
CA VAL A 19 10.33 0.84 -11.56
C VAL A 19 10.91 -0.56 -11.45
N VAL A 20 11.51 -0.87 -10.31
CA VAL A 20 11.98 -2.21 -9.98
C VAL A 20 11.08 -2.84 -8.91
N GLY A 21 10.93 -4.15 -8.95
CA GLY A 21 10.12 -4.90 -8.00
C GLY A 21 10.94 -5.88 -7.18
N VAL A 22 10.52 -6.07 -5.94
CA VAL A 22 10.95 -7.17 -5.08
C VAL A 22 9.72 -8.01 -4.77
N GLU A 23 9.77 -9.29 -5.12
CA GLU A 23 8.66 -10.22 -4.89
C GLU A 23 9.22 -11.58 -4.44
N ALA A 24 8.67 -12.09 -3.35
CA ALA A 24 9.14 -13.35 -2.75
C ALA A 24 8.59 -14.59 -3.48
N ASP A 25 7.39 -14.48 -4.06
CA ASP A 25 6.79 -15.55 -4.83
C ASP A 25 7.28 -15.50 -6.27
N ALA A 26 7.95 -16.58 -6.72
CA ALA A 26 8.55 -16.65 -8.06
C ALA A 26 7.53 -16.54 -9.18
N LEU A 27 6.30 -17.06 -8.99
CA LEU A 27 5.23 -16.98 -9.98
C LEU A 27 4.71 -15.55 -10.10
N HIS A 28 4.52 -14.85 -8.96
CA HIS A 28 4.14 -13.46 -8.95
C HIS A 28 5.25 -12.56 -9.53
N ALA A 29 6.51 -12.86 -9.26
CA ALA A 29 7.65 -12.15 -9.82
C ALA A 29 7.68 -12.24 -11.35
N SER A 30 7.54 -13.46 -11.91
CA SER A 30 7.45 -13.68 -13.37
C SER A 30 6.27 -12.92 -13.97
N ALA A 31 5.08 -13.06 -13.37
CA ALA A 31 3.88 -12.38 -13.84
C ALA A 31 4.01 -10.85 -13.80
N ALA A 32 4.61 -10.28 -12.75
CA ALA A 32 4.81 -8.84 -12.65
C ALA A 32 5.69 -8.30 -13.80
N LYS A 33 6.72 -9.05 -14.17
CA LYS A 33 7.60 -8.72 -15.30
C LYS A 33 6.89 -8.91 -16.65
N GLU A 34 6.23 -10.04 -16.86
CA GLU A 34 5.51 -10.37 -18.11
C GLU A 34 4.37 -9.39 -18.40
N LEU A 35 3.66 -8.94 -17.36
CA LEU A 35 2.60 -7.95 -17.46
C LEU A 35 3.13 -6.50 -17.59
N GLY A 36 4.45 -6.29 -17.54
CA GLY A 36 5.06 -4.97 -17.64
C GLY A 36 4.77 -4.05 -16.43
N LEU A 37 4.44 -4.63 -15.27
CA LEU A 37 4.18 -3.87 -14.05
C LEU A 37 5.47 -3.25 -13.50
N VAL A 38 6.60 -3.92 -13.71
CA VAL A 38 7.93 -3.46 -13.34
C VAL A 38 8.91 -3.69 -14.49
N ASP A 39 9.98 -2.91 -14.55
CA ASP A 39 11.03 -3.08 -15.55
C ASP A 39 11.90 -4.30 -15.25
N GLU A 40 12.14 -4.55 -13.97
CA GLU A 40 12.99 -5.63 -13.51
C GLU A 40 12.57 -6.11 -12.11
N ILE A 41 12.78 -7.41 -11.86
CA ILE A 41 12.74 -7.99 -10.52
C ILE A 41 14.18 -8.07 -10.01
N VAL A 42 14.43 -7.49 -8.86
CA VAL A 42 15.75 -7.40 -8.23
C VAL A 42 15.72 -7.97 -6.81
N SER A 43 16.89 -8.18 -6.22
CA SER A 43 16.98 -8.54 -4.81
C SER A 43 16.55 -7.37 -3.91
N TYR A 44 16.26 -7.69 -2.66
CA TYR A 44 15.87 -6.70 -1.66
C TYR A 44 16.94 -5.64 -1.44
N GLU A 45 18.20 -6.05 -1.35
CA GLU A 45 19.35 -5.18 -1.16
C GLU A 45 19.61 -4.29 -2.37
N GLU A 46 19.52 -4.84 -3.57
CA GLU A 46 19.65 -4.07 -4.82
C GLU A 46 18.55 -3.02 -4.95
N CYS A 47 17.30 -3.38 -4.62
CA CYS A 47 16.19 -2.44 -4.64
C CYS A 47 16.46 -1.24 -3.74
N ILE A 48 16.89 -1.45 -2.49
CA ILE A 48 17.21 -0.37 -1.57
C ILE A 48 18.35 0.50 -2.10
N ALA A 49 19.42 -0.12 -2.63
CA ALA A 49 20.61 0.59 -3.07
C ALA A 49 20.38 1.49 -4.29
N MET A 50 19.44 1.13 -5.18
CA MET A 50 19.24 1.81 -6.46
C MET A 50 18.01 2.71 -6.53
N SER A 51 17.16 2.69 -5.50
CA SER A 51 15.91 3.45 -5.48
C SER A 51 16.10 4.83 -4.87
N ASP A 52 15.36 5.82 -5.37
CA ASP A 52 15.16 7.12 -4.71
C ASP A 52 13.94 7.07 -3.78
N MET A 53 12.95 6.24 -4.13
CA MET A 53 11.73 6.04 -3.37
C MET A 53 11.38 4.55 -3.27
N ILE A 54 10.99 4.10 -2.10
CA ILE A 54 10.60 2.71 -1.82
C ILE A 54 9.14 2.69 -1.37
N VAL A 55 8.29 1.97 -2.11
CA VAL A 55 6.87 1.77 -1.78
C VAL A 55 6.67 0.37 -1.21
N VAL A 56 6.33 0.27 0.05
CA VAL A 56 6.08 -0.99 0.75
C VAL A 56 4.62 -1.42 0.53
N ALA A 57 4.41 -2.36 -0.38
CA ALA A 57 3.10 -2.83 -0.83
C ALA A 57 2.83 -4.30 -0.44
N VAL A 58 3.17 -4.66 0.78
CA VAL A 58 2.96 -5.99 1.37
C VAL A 58 1.86 -5.95 2.44
N PRO A 59 1.34 -7.11 2.90
CA PRO A 59 0.38 -7.14 4.01
C PRO A 59 0.91 -6.43 5.26
N VAL A 60 0.01 -5.77 6.01
CA VAL A 60 0.34 -4.97 7.21
C VAL A 60 1.23 -5.74 8.20
N SER A 61 0.94 -7.02 8.44
CA SER A 61 1.70 -7.87 9.36
C SER A 61 3.16 -8.07 8.94
N ILE A 62 3.45 -7.96 7.66
CA ILE A 62 4.82 -8.00 7.10
C ILE A 62 5.43 -6.61 7.12
N ALA A 63 4.68 -5.58 6.70
CA ALA A 63 5.13 -4.20 6.67
C ALA A 63 5.64 -3.71 8.03
N ILE A 64 4.94 -4.04 9.13
CA ILE A 64 5.34 -3.71 10.51
C ILE A 64 6.78 -4.14 10.84
N ARG A 65 7.24 -5.28 10.28
CA ARG A 65 8.60 -5.78 10.51
C ARG A 65 9.58 -5.32 9.45
N MET A 66 9.11 -5.14 8.22
CA MET A 66 9.94 -4.82 7.07
C MET A 66 10.36 -3.34 7.05
N ILE A 67 9.45 -2.43 7.42
CA ILE A 67 9.74 -0.99 7.37
C ILE A 67 10.91 -0.60 8.29
N PRO A 68 10.99 -1.03 9.57
CA PRO A 68 12.18 -0.76 10.38
C PRO A 68 13.48 -1.29 9.75
N ASP A 69 13.48 -2.51 9.19
CA ASP A 69 14.65 -3.08 8.51
C ASP A 69 15.05 -2.30 7.25
N ILE A 70 14.09 -1.78 6.48
CA ILE A 70 14.37 -0.87 5.37
C ILE A 70 15.01 0.42 5.89
N LEU A 71 14.45 1.00 6.95
CA LEU A 71 14.95 2.24 7.53
C LEU A 71 16.37 2.11 8.09
N ASP A 72 16.78 0.92 8.55
CA ASP A 72 18.16 0.65 8.95
C ASP A 72 19.16 0.72 7.79
N LYS A 73 18.68 0.49 6.55
CA LYS A 73 19.50 0.36 5.34
C LYS A 73 19.46 1.57 4.41
N VAL A 74 18.47 2.46 4.57
CA VAL A 74 18.35 3.68 3.76
C VAL A 74 19.20 4.82 4.31
N ASP A 75 19.70 5.64 3.40
CA ASP A 75 20.41 6.90 3.72
C ASP A 75 19.51 8.10 3.41
N ARG A 76 19.21 8.31 2.15
CA ARG A 76 18.40 9.44 1.66
C ARG A 76 17.07 9.04 1.00
N GLN A 77 16.88 7.75 0.80
CA GLN A 77 15.69 7.23 0.13
C GLN A 77 14.43 7.54 0.94
N VAL A 78 13.36 7.90 0.24
CA VAL A 78 12.05 8.06 0.86
C VAL A 78 11.36 6.71 0.91
N VAL A 79 10.89 6.33 2.08
CA VAL A 79 10.13 5.08 2.29
C VAL A 79 8.67 5.45 2.55
N THR A 80 7.76 4.82 1.84
CA THR A 80 6.32 4.93 2.09
C THR A 80 5.64 3.58 2.04
N ASP A 81 4.44 3.47 2.56
CA ASP A 81 3.65 2.26 2.53
C ASP A 81 2.25 2.51 1.97
N VAL A 82 1.55 1.45 1.61
CA VAL A 82 0.17 1.50 1.11
C VAL A 82 -0.80 0.69 1.99
N CYS A 83 -0.40 0.40 3.20
CA CYS A 83 -1.16 -0.44 4.13
C CYS A 83 -2.46 0.22 4.58
N SER A 84 -3.47 -0.60 4.87
CA SER A 84 -4.80 -0.15 5.29
C SER A 84 -4.91 0.29 6.75
N THR A 85 -3.89 0.06 7.59
CA THR A 85 -3.82 0.56 8.97
C THR A 85 -2.47 1.24 9.21
N LYS A 86 -2.45 2.26 10.06
CA LYS A 86 -1.29 3.17 10.21
C LYS A 86 -0.70 3.23 11.60
N GLU A 87 -1.51 3.10 12.64
CA GLU A 87 -1.09 3.35 14.01
C GLU A 87 0.08 2.45 14.42
N LYS A 88 -0.09 1.14 14.26
CA LYS A 88 0.96 0.16 14.59
C LYS A 88 2.26 0.37 13.83
N ILE A 89 2.17 0.71 12.55
CA ILE A 89 3.37 0.96 11.72
C ILE A 89 4.10 2.19 12.24
N ASN A 90 3.39 3.29 12.50
CA ASN A 90 3.99 4.51 13.05
C ASN A 90 4.62 4.29 14.42
N ASP A 91 3.96 3.51 15.30
CA ASP A 91 4.50 3.19 16.63
C ASP A 91 5.81 2.41 16.55
N MET A 92 5.91 1.45 15.63
CA MET A 92 7.13 0.64 15.44
C MET A 92 8.36 1.45 15.02
N VAL A 93 8.14 2.54 14.27
CA VAL A 93 9.24 3.39 13.77
C VAL A 93 9.38 4.71 14.51
N ARG A 94 8.55 4.97 15.53
CA ARG A 94 8.47 6.26 16.23
C ARG A 94 9.82 6.82 16.67
N TYR A 95 10.68 5.96 17.18
CA TYR A 95 12.00 6.33 17.71
C TYR A 95 13.16 5.88 16.83
N HIS A 96 12.86 5.47 15.60
CA HIS A 96 13.89 5.02 14.66
C HIS A 96 14.77 6.21 14.24
N PRO A 97 16.12 6.07 14.19
CA PRO A 97 17.03 7.15 13.79
C PRO A 97 16.67 7.77 12.44
N ASN A 98 16.24 6.94 11.49
CA ASN A 98 15.84 7.35 10.14
C ASN A 98 14.31 7.52 9.99
N ARG A 99 13.56 7.75 11.09
CA ARG A 99 12.10 7.96 11.07
C ARG A 99 11.67 9.02 10.07
N LYS A 100 12.45 10.07 9.93
CA LYS A 100 12.19 11.19 9.02
C LYS A 100 12.09 10.78 7.54
N ASN A 101 12.71 9.68 7.15
CA ASN A 101 12.68 9.17 5.78
C ASN A 101 11.41 8.37 5.47
N PHE A 102 10.59 8.04 6.47
CA PHE A 102 9.36 7.28 6.31
C PHE A 102 8.12 8.18 6.33
N VAL A 103 7.29 8.06 5.30
CA VAL A 103 5.99 8.73 5.18
C VAL A 103 4.89 7.67 5.20
N ALA A 104 4.14 7.61 6.27
CA ALA A 104 3.03 6.68 6.42
C ALA A 104 1.87 7.08 5.52
N ALA A 105 1.48 6.24 4.57
CA ALA A 105 0.49 6.59 3.59
C ALA A 105 -0.52 5.45 3.34
N HIS A 106 -1.71 5.80 2.84
CA HIS A 106 -2.75 4.85 2.48
C HIS A 106 -3.56 5.37 1.29
N PRO A 107 -3.38 4.81 0.10
CA PRO A 107 -4.28 5.06 -1.02
C PRO A 107 -5.61 4.33 -0.77
N MET A 108 -6.70 5.09 -0.63
CA MET A 108 -8.05 4.55 -0.41
C MET A 108 -8.61 3.94 -1.70
N ALA A 109 -7.92 2.94 -2.23
CA ALA A 109 -8.25 2.23 -3.44
C ALA A 109 -7.99 0.74 -3.29
N GLY A 110 -8.72 -0.09 -4.01
CA GLY A 110 -8.54 -1.53 -3.98
C GLY A 110 -9.74 -2.26 -4.58
N THR A 111 -9.54 -3.55 -4.78
CA THR A 111 -10.57 -4.50 -5.21
C THR A 111 -10.46 -5.75 -4.34
N GLU A 112 -11.40 -6.69 -4.49
CA GLU A 112 -11.38 -7.99 -3.83
C GLU A 112 -10.30 -8.95 -4.36
N TYR A 113 -9.63 -8.59 -5.46
CA TYR A 113 -8.60 -9.42 -6.09
C TYR A 113 -7.20 -9.10 -5.58
N SER A 114 -6.29 -10.06 -5.68
CA SER A 114 -4.91 -9.96 -5.23
C SER A 114 -3.92 -10.45 -6.29
N GLY A 115 -2.63 -10.26 -6.04
CA GLY A 115 -1.56 -10.67 -6.95
C GLY A 115 -1.33 -9.69 -8.11
N PRO A 116 -0.36 -9.98 -8.98
CA PRO A 116 0.01 -9.12 -10.10
C PRO A 116 -1.09 -9.02 -11.17
N TRP A 117 -1.83 -10.10 -11.43
CA TRP A 117 -2.93 -10.12 -12.42
C TRP A 117 -4.10 -9.21 -12.08
N ALA A 118 -4.21 -8.78 -10.83
CA ALA A 118 -5.23 -7.84 -10.37
C ALA A 118 -4.78 -6.37 -10.45
N ALA A 119 -3.62 -6.09 -11.02
CA ALA A 119 -3.15 -4.73 -11.23
C ALA A 119 -3.99 -4.03 -12.31
N LEU A 120 -4.46 -2.83 -12.01
CA LEU A 120 -5.34 -2.05 -12.88
C LEU A 120 -4.78 -0.64 -13.07
N PRO A 121 -4.52 -0.21 -14.31
CA PRO A 121 -4.23 1.19 -14.60
C PRO A 121 -5.44 2.08 -14.23
N GLY A 122 -5.15 3.28 -13.69
CA GLY A 122 -6.20 4.24 -13.29
C GLY A 122 -6.94 3.88 -12.00
N LEU A 123 -6.48 2.87 -11.26
CA LEU A 123 -7.11 2.44 -10.00
C LEU A 123 -7.29 3.58 -8.99
N PHE A 124 -6.41 4.56 -9.02
CA PHE A 124 -6.30 5.63 -8.03
C PHE A 124 -7.04 6.91 -8.43
N ASP A 125 -7.49 7.05 -9.68
CA ASP A 125 -8.08 8.28 -10.19
C ASP A 125 -9.26 8.77 -9.35
N GLY A 126 -9.17 10.00 -8.86
CA GLY A 126 -10.18 10.65 -8.03
C GLY A 126 -10.34 10.09 -6.61
N ARG A 127 -9.53 9.09 -6.23
CA ARG A 127 -9.55 8.48 -4.90
C ARG A 127 -8.84 9.36 -3.88
N ALA A 128 -9.10 9.11 -2.59
CA ALA A 128 -8.37 9.76 -1.51
C ALA A 128 -7.03 9.08 -1.28
N GLY A 129 -5.96 9.86 -1.18
CA GLY A 129 -4.63 9.45 -0.71
C GLY A 129 -4.38 10.04 0.67
N ILE A 130 -4.25 9.20 1.69
CA ILE A 130 -4.08 9.67 3.05
C ILE A 130 -2.60 9.64 3.41
N ILE A 131 -2.09 10.76 3.96
CA ILE A 131 -0.76 10.86 4.56
C ILE A 131 -0.95 11.04 6.07
N CYS A 132 -0.36 10.13 6.84
CA CYS A 132 -0.52 10.12 8.29
C CYS A 132 0.73 10.62 9.00
N ASN A 133 0.53 11.42 10.08
CA ASN A 133 1.61 11.94 10.92
C ASN A 133 2.72 12.58 10.08
N ALA A 134 2.38 13.44 9.14
CA ALA A 134 3.33 14.11 8.25
C ALA A 134 4.39 14.91 9.02
N GLU A 135 4.04 15.41 10.21
CA GLU A 135 4.92 16.13 11.12
C GLU A 135 6.11 15.32 11.64
N ASP A 136 6.03 13.99 11.60
CA ASP A 136 7.09 13.07 12.02
C ASP A 136 8.10 12.77 10.89
N SER A 137 7.86 13.27 9.68
CA SER A 137 8.65 12.99 8.48
C SER A 137 9.36 14.23 7.98
N ASP A 138 10.43 14.03 7.22
CA ASP A 138 11.08 15.15 6.52
C ASP A 138 10.11 15.79 5.52
N MET A 139 10.12 17.12 5.45
CA MET A 139 9.23 17.87 4.58
C MET A 139 9.42 17.52 3.09
N GLN A 140 10.66 17.22 2.66
CA GLN A 140 10.93 16.83 1.27
C GLN A 140 10.40 15.42 1.00
N ALA A 141 10.47 14.51 1.99
CA ALA A 141 9.89 13.18 1.87
C ALA A 141 8.36 13.24 1.75
N VAL A 142 7.71 14.07 2.57
CA VAL A 142 6.25 14.28 2.50
C VAL A 142 5.86 14.88 1.16
N GLU A 143 6.61 15.88 0.67
CA GLU A 143 6.32 16.49 -0.63
C GLU A 143 6.48 15.49 -1.79
N LEU A 144 7.49 14.62 -1.75
CA LEU A 144 7.68 13.58 -2.77
C LEU A 144 6.49 12.58 -2.79
N VAL A 145 6.03 12.15 -1.62
CA VAL A 145 4.83 11.26 -1.54
C VAL A 145 3.57 11.99 -1.99
N LYS A 146 3.45 13.28 -1.68
CA LYS A 146 2.35 14.11 -2.19
C LYS A 146 2.39 14.20 -3.72
N GLN A 147 3.54 14.48 -4.32
CA GLN A 147 3.72 14.52 -5.78
C GLN A 147 3.38 13.18 -6.44
N MET A 148 3.75 12.06 -5.81
CA MET A 148 3.34 10.72 -6.23
C MET A 148 1.81 10.59 -6.26
N TYR A 149 1.11 11.04 -5.23
CA TYR A 149 -0.34 11.02 -5.17
C TYR A 149 -1.00 11.98 -6.17
N ASP A 150 -0.43 13.17 -6.35
CA ASP A 150 -0.88 14.13 -7.37
C ASP A 150 -0.74 13.54 -8.78
N CYS A 151 0.38 12.87 -9.08
CA CYS A 151 0.57 12.14 -10.33
C CYS A 151 -0.47 11.02 -10.53
N LEU A 152 -0.86 10.33 -9.48
CA LEU A 152 -1.92 9.31 -9.49
C LEU A 152 -3.34 9.92 -9.52
N ASN A 153 -3.45 11.26 -9.66
CA ASN A 153 -4.72 11.99 -9.65
C ASN A 153 -5.56 11.72 -8.39
N MET A 154 -4.89 11.61 -7.24
CA MET A 154 -5.51 11.38 -5.95
C MET A 154 -5.73 12.70 -5.20
N ARG A 155 -6.77 12.75 -4.38
CA ARG A 155 -7.01 13.85 -3.45
C ARG A 155 -6.27 13.60 -2.14
N VAL A 156 -5.22 14.37 -1.86
CA VAL A 156 -4.40 14.20 -0.63
C VAL A 156 -5.15 14.70 0.60
N ILE A 157 -5.15 13.90 1.65
CA ILE A 157 -5.74 14.20 2.96
C ILE A 157 -4.70 13.91 4.04
N TYR A 158 -4.49 14.86 4.95
CA TYR A 158 -3.59 14.70 6.09
C TYR A 158 -4.38 14.38 7.35
N MET A 159 -3.92 13.42 8.14
CA MET A 159 -4.51 13.12 9.44
C MET A 159 -3.55 12.37 10.35
N ARG A 160 -3.89 12.24 11.62
CA ARG A 160 -3.13 11.38 12.55
C ARG A 160 -3.45 9.92 12.31
N ALA A 161 -2.45 9.04 12.51
CA ALA A 161 -2.58 7.59 12.29
C ALA A 161 -3.74 6.96 13.10
N ALA A 162 -3.89 7.33 14.36
CA ALA A 162 -4.99 6.85 15.21
C ALA A 162 -6.37 7.27 14.68
N HIS A 163 -6.51 8.51 14.19
CA HIS A 163 -7.76 8.98 13.57
C HIS A 163 -8.03 8.26 12.25
N HIS A 164 -6.98 8.05 11.44
CA HIS A 164 -7.08 7.27 10.22
C HIS A 164 -7.64 5.87 10.50
N ASP A 165 -7.05 5.13 11.43
CA ASP A 165 -7.45 3.75 11.71
C ASP A 165 -8.88 3.68 12.27
N MET A 166 -9.26 4.64 13.11
CA MET A 166 -10.63 4.77 13.60
C MET A 166 -11.62 5.04 12.44
N HIS A 167 -11.34 6.01 11.58
CA HIS A 167 -12.21 6.33 10.44
C HIS A 167 -12.31 5.18 9.44
N THR A 168 -11.19 4.52 9.13
CA THR A 168 -11.16 3.37 8.22
C THR A 168 -11.96 2.19 8.79
N ALA A 169 -11.91 1.97 10.11
CA ALA A 169 -12.73 0.96 10.78
C ALA A 169 -14.23 1.22 10.56
N TYR A 170 -14.68 2.46 10.70
CA TYR A 170 -16.11 2.81 10.51
C TYR A 170 -16.55 2.80 9.05
N ILE A 171 -15.74 3.37 8.15
CA ILE A 171 -16.15 3.59 6.75
C ILE A 171 -15.99 2.32 5.91
N SER A 172 -14.99 1.51 6.18
CA SER A 172 -14.63 0.36 5.36
C SER A 172 -14.83 -0.97 6.10
N HIS A 173 -14.20 -1.16 7.26
CA HIS A 173 -14.15 -2.47 7.90
C HIS A 173 -15.50 -2.92 8.45
N ILE A 174 -16.30 -2.03 9.03
CA ILE A 174 -17.65 -2.37 9.53
C ILE A 174 -18.56 -2.81 8.39
N SER A 175 -18.56 -2.10 7.26
CA SER A 175 -19.38 -2.48 6.11
C SER A 175 -18.99 -3.84 5.54
N HIS A 176 -17.70 -4.19 5.51
CA HIS A 176 -17.25 -5.53 5.12
C HIS A 176 -17.72 -6.60 6.13
N ILE A 177 -17.54 -6.37 7.43
CA ILE A 177 -17.96 -7.32 8.48
C ILE A 177 -19.47 -7.55 8.41
N THR A 178 -20.28 -6.50 8.27
CA THR A 178 -21.73 -6.63 8.17
C THR A 178 -22.16 -7.35 6.90
N SER A 179 -21.51 -7.12 5.78
CA SER A 179 -21.77 -7.84 4.52
C SER A 179 -21.43 -9.32 4.63
N PHE A 180 -20.29 -9.68 5.23
CA PHE A 180 -19.93 -11.08 5.48
C PHE A 180 -20.88 -11.77 6.45
N ALA A 181 -21.27 -11.10 7.54
CA ALA A 181 -22.21 -11.65 8.51
C ALA A 181 -23.57 -11.92 7.85
N LEU A 182 -24.05 -10.98 7.03
CA LEU A 182 -25.29 -11.15 6.29
C LEU A 182 -25.22 -12.31 5.31
N ALA A 183 -24.14 -12.39 4.53
CA ALA A 183 -23.94 -13.48 3.56
C ALA A 183 -23.90 -14.86 4.25
N LEU A 184 -23.18 -14.99 5.37
CA LEU A 184 -23.16 -16.22 6.15
C LEU A 184 -24.55 -16.61 6.67
N THR A 185 -25.31 -15.64 7.18
CA THR A 185 -26.68 -15.88 7.68
C THR A 185 -27.61 -16.38 6.56
N VAL A 186 -27.51 -15.82 5.37
CA VAL A 186 -28.30 -16.27 4.21
C VAL A 186 -27.90 -17.69 3.80
N LEU A 187 -26.61 -17.97 3.68
CA LEU A 187 -26.10 -19.29 3.30
C LEU A 187 -26.45 -20.39 4.30
N GLU A 188 -26.46 -20.09 5.58
CA GLU A 188 -26.89 -21.04 6.63
C GLU A 188 -28.38 -21.34 6.54
N LYS A 189 -29.23 -20.34 6.28
CA LYS A 189 -30.67 -20.55 6.07
C LYS A 189 -30.94 -21.41 4.82
N GLU A 190 -30.29 -21.12 3.69
CA GLU A 190 -30.46 -21.88 2.45
C GLU A 190 -30.03 -23.36 2.60
N LYS A 191 -28.96 -23.63 3.37
CA LYS A 191 -28.56 -25.00 3.67
C LYS A 191 -29.61 -25.76 4.49
N ASN A 192 -30.23 -25.10 5.46
CA ASN A 192 -31.24 -25.70 6.30
C ASN A 192 -32.56 -25.98 5.53
N GLU A 193 -32.93 -25.11 4.57
CA GLU A 193 -34.10 -25.33 3.71
C GLU A 193 -33.89 -26.49 2.72
N LYS A 194 -32.70 -26.64 2.12
CA LYS A 194 -32.36 -27.76 1.23
C LYS A 194 -32.32 -29.11 1.94
N ASN A 195 -32.11 -29.14 3.23
CA ASN A 195 -32.12 -30.38 4.03
C ASN A 195 -33.54 -30.77 4.51
N ASN A 196 -34.55 -29.94 4.26
CA ASN A 196 -35.94 -30.18 4.63
C ASN A 196 -36.87 -30.54 3.45
N ILE A 197 -36.29 -30.77 2.26
CA ILE A 197 -36.91 -31.26 1.06
C ILE A 197 -36.37 -32.66 0.75
#